data_f797b0a9317779756641e57e15eb4420
#
_entry.id   f797b0a9317779756641e57e15eb4420
#
_cell.length_a   1.000
_cell.length_b   1.000
_cell.length_c   1.000
_cell.angle_alpha   90.00
_cell.angle_beta   90.00
_cell.angle_gamma   90.00
#
_symmetry.space_group_name_H-M   'P 1'
#
loop_
_entity.id
_entity.type
_entity.pdbx_description
1 polymer ?
#
loop_
_entity_poly.entity_id
_entity_poly.type
_entity_poly.pdbx_seq_one_letter_code
_entity_poly.pdbx_strand_id
1 'polypeptide(L)'
;MNLQEILEQNDLVMSINNNFNVLSFYIPEIKCMVEFNQKQPQHQHDLWNHTLLSLFRAEENDYTDFDVRLALLLHDIGKPFAYIEGPIRHYYN
;
A
#
# COMPACT_ATOMS: atom_id res chain seq x y z
N MET A 1 16.04 5.05 9.29
CA MET A 1 15.94 4.32 8.01
C MET A 1 15.13 5.17 7.04
N ASN A 2 15.61 5.34 5.83
CA ASN A 2 14.86 6.13 4.85
C ASN A 2 13.94 5.23 4.02
N LEU A 3 13.14 5.86 3.16
CA LEU A 3 12.15 5.14 2.35
C LEU A 3 12.79 4.05 1.49
N GLN A 4 13.89 4.37 0.84
CA GLN A 4 14.56 3.40 -0.02
C GLN A 4 15.06 2.20 0.78
N GLU A 5 15.67 2.43 1.93
CA GLU A 5 16.17 1.35 2.77
C GLU A 5 15.03 0.43 3.23
N ILE A 6 13.89 1.01 3.58
CA ILE A 6 12.74 0.23 4.02
C ILE A 6 12.25 -0.69 2.91
N LEU A 7 12.17 -0.16 1.69
CA LEU A 7 11.62 -0.93 0.57
C LEU A 7 12.61 -1.91 -0.04
N GLU A 8 13.89 -1.75 0.24
CA GLU A 8 14.90 -2.65 -0.32
C GLU A 8 15.26 -3.84 0.58
N GLN A 9 14.60 -3.97 1.73
CA GLN A 9 14.86 -5.09 2.62
C GLN A 9 14.38 -6.40 2.01
N ASN A 10 15.05 -7.50 2.37
CA ASN A 10 14.67 -8.82 1.88
C ASN A 10 13.29 -9.22 2.37
N ASP A 11 13.02 -9.01 3.66
CA ASP A 11 11.69 -9.25 4.23
C ASP A 11 10.86 -7.99 4.09
N LEU A 12 10.35 -7.75 2.90
CA LEU A 12 9.71 -6.49 2.54
C LEU A 12 8.50 -6.16 3.43
N VAL A 13 7.58 -7.10 3.56
CA VAL A 13 6.36 -6.86 4.32
C VAL A 13 6.68 -6.62 5.80
N MET A 14 7.61 -7.39 6.35
CA MET A 14 8.04 -7.18 7.73
C MET A 14 8.69 -5.81 7.90
N SER A 15 9.52 -5.40 6.95
CA SER A 15 10.18 -4.11 7.00
C SER A 15 9.16 -2.98 6.99
N ILE A 16 8.13 -3.10 6.14
CA ILE A 16 7.08 -2.10 6.04
C ILE A 16 6.29 -2.01 7.35
N ASN A 17 5.91 -3.14 7.92
CA ASN A 17 5.17 -3.14 9.18
C ASN A 17 5.98 -2.57 10.33
N ASN A 18 7.25 -2.93 10.41
CA ASN A 18 8.12 -2.45 11.48
C ASN A 18 8.44 -0.97 11.36
N ASN A 19 8.36 -0.42 10.15
CA ASN A 19 8.71 0.96 9.90
C ASN A 19 7.51 1.78 9.42
N PHE A 20 6.32 1.35 9.79
CA PHE A 20 5.10 2.01 9.32
C PHE A 20 5.07 3.49 9.68
N ASN A 21 5.54 3.85 10.87
CA ASN A 21 5.56 5.25 11.28
C ASN A 21 6.45 6.10 10.39
N VAL A 22 7.58 5.55 9.99
CA VAL A 22 8.50 6.25 9.10
C VAL A 22 7.89 6.36 7.71
N LEU A 23 7.30 5.28 7.20
CA LEU A 23 6.63 5.31 5.92
C LEU A 23 5.51 6.33 5.88
N SER A 24 4.69 6.38 6.91
CA SER A 24 3.58 7.32 6.95
C SER A 24 4.04 8.75 7.14
N PHE A 25 5.26 8.95 7.62
CA PHE A 25 5.86 10.28 7.64
C PHE A 25 6.18 10.75 6.21
N TYR A 26 6.76 9.86 5.40
CA TYR A 26 7.07 10.20 4.00
C TYR A 26 5.82 10.22 3.13
N ILE A 27 4.87 9.33 3.39
CA ILE A 27 3.66 9.18 2.57
C ILE A 27 2.46 9.12 3.52
N PRO A 28 1.98 10.27 4.00
CA PRO A 28 0.89 10.30 4.99
C PRO A 28 -0.39 9.60 4.52
N GLU A 29 -0.60 9.56 3.23
CA GLU A 29 -1.80 8.94 2.65
C GLU A 29 -1.93 7.45 2.98
N ILE A 30 -0.84 6.78 3.36
CA ILE A 30 -0.93 5.36 3.72
C ILE A 30 -1.84 5.13 4.91
N LYS A 31 -1.91 6.09 5.82
CA LYS A 31 -2.80 5.97 6.98
C LYS A 31 -4.25 5.84 6.57
N CYS A 32 -4.64 6.54 5.51
CA CYS A 32 -5.98 6.44 4.98
C CYS A 32 -6.26 5.06 4.43
N MET A 33 -5.26 4.41 3.86
CA MET A 33 -5.41 3.06 3.32
C MET A 33 -5.65 2.02 4.41
N VAL A 34 -5.01 2.19 5.55
CA VAL A 34 -5.15 1.26 6.68
C VAL A 34 -6.58 1.22 7.18
N GLU A 35 -7.22 2.37 7.26
CA GLU A 35 -8.58 2.48 7.78
C GLU A 35 -9.63 2.35 6.71
N PHE A 36 -9.23 2.33 5.44
CA PHE A 36 -10.17 2.34 4.34
C PHE A 36 -10.82 1.00 4.15
N ASN A 37 -12.12 0.97 4.36
CA ASN A 37 -12.96 -0.18 4.13
C ASN A 37 -13.63 0.00 2.77
N GLN A 38 -13.46 -0.95 1.85
CA GLN A 38 -14.03 -0.83 0.52
C GLN A 38 -15.55 -1.06 0.51
N LYS A 39 -16.14 -1.29 1.68
CA LYS A 39 -17.58 -1.40 1.87
C LYS A 39 -18.23 -2.49 1.05
N GLN A 40 -17.50 -3.56 0.83
CA GLN A 40 -18.01 -4.73 0.16
C GLN A 40 -17.98 -5.89 1.13
N PRO A 41 -19.12 -6.46 1.44
CA PRO A 41 -19.21 -7.49 2.49
C PRO A 41 -18.30 -8.69 2.25
N GLN A 42 -18.06 -9.04 0.99
CA GLN A 42 -17.22 -10.17 0.66
C GLN A 42 -15.73 -9.85 0.76
N HIS A 43 -15.37 -8.60 0.89
CA HIS A 43 -13.98 -8.19 1.04
C HIS A 43 -13.63 -8.13 2.51
N GLN A 44 -12.78 -9.03 2.94
CA GLN A 44 -12.41 -9.13 4.35
C GLN A 44 -11.16 -8.37 4.69
N HIS A 45 -10.50 -7.81 3.67
CA HIS A 45 -9.26 -7.07 3.88
C HIS A 45 -9.47 -5.62 3.54
N ASP A 46 -8.90 -4.74 4.34
CA ASP A 46 -8.90 -3.34 3.98
C ASP A 46 -7.90 -3.11 2.83
N LEU A 47 -7.88 -1.89 2.34
CA LEU A 47 -7.03 -1.54 1.22
C LEU A 47 -5.55 -1.74 1.54
N TRP A 48 -5.16 -1.47 2.78
CA TRP A 48 -3.79 -1.64 3.20
C TRP A 48 -3.34 -3.10 3.14
N ASN A 49 -4.17 -4.00 3.64
CA ASN A 49 -3.86 -5.42 3.58
C ASN A 49 -3.76 -5.91 2.14
N HIS A 50 -4.61 -5.39 1.26
CA HIS A 50 -4.54 -5.72 -0.16
C HIS A 50 -3.21 -5.27 -0.75
N THR A 51 -2.76 -4.08 -0.40
CA THR A 51 -1.48 -3.55 -0.85
C THR A 51 -0.32 -4.39 -0.32
N LEU A 52 -0.38 -4.79 0.95
CA LEU A 52 0.66 -5.64 1.53
C LEU A 52 0.73 -7.00 0.83
N LEU A 53 -0.40 -7.54 0.41
CA LEU A 53 -0.42 -8.79 -0.33
C LEU A 53 0.30 -8.65 -1.67
N SER A 54 0.08 -7.53 -2.37
CA SER A 54 0.79 -7.26 -3.62
C SER A 54 2.29 -7.19 -3.42
N LEU A 55 2.70 -6.55 -2.32
CA LEU A 55 4.11 -6.43 -1.99
C LEU A 55 4.71 -7.78 -1.60
N PHE A 56 3.95 -8.60 -0.90
CA PHE A 56 4.38 -9.95 -0.56
C PHE A 56 4.61 -10.79 -1.81
N ARG A 57 3.75 -10.67 -2.79
CA ARG A 57 3.92 -11.37 -4.06
C ARG A 57 5.16 -10.90 -4.81
N ALA A 58 5.46 -9.61 -4.74
CA ALA A 58 6.69 -9.10 -5.34
C ALA A 58 7.91 -9.69 -4.63
N GLU A 59 7.85 -9.79 -3.32
CA GLU A 59 8.91 -10.38 -2.53
C GLU A 59 9.12 -11.85 -2.93
N GLU A 60 8.04 -12.61 -3.05
CA GLU A 60 8.12 -14.02 -3.42
C GLU A 60 8.68 -14.23 -4.82
N ASN A 61 8.47 -13.29 -5.72
CA ASN A 61 8.96 -13.39 -7.09
C ASN A 61 10.29 -12.70 -7.30
N ASP A 62 10.96 -12.35 -6.21
CA ASP A 62 12.29 -11.73 -6.23
C ASP A 62 12.33 -10.39 -6.96
N TYR A 63 11.23 -9.66 -6.97
CA TYR A 63 11.24 -8.29 -7.44
C TYR A 63 11.83 -7.40 -6.37
N THR A 64 13.09 -7.06 -6.53
CA THR A 64 13.83 -6.29 -5.53
C THR A 64 14.02 -4.83 -5.89
N ASP A 65 13.63 -4.46 -7.11
CA ASP A 65 13.77 -3.09 -7.60
C ASP A 65 12.93 -2.13 -6.76
N PHE A 66 13.58 -1.09 -6.26
CA PHE A 66 12.93 -0.06 -5.46
C PHE A 66 11.75 0.57 -6.22
N ASP A 67 11.94 0.88 -7.49
CA ASP A 67 10.90 1.54 -8.27
C ASP A 67 9.66 0.68 -8.42
N VAL A 68 9.84 -0.63 -8.62
CA VAL A 68 8.72 -1.56 -8.72
C VAL A 68 7.99 -1.65 -7.38
N ARG A 69 8.72 -1.78 -6.30
CA ARG A 69 8.13 -1.90 -4.97
C ARG A 69 7.41 -0.62 -4.58
N LEU A 70 7.98 0.52 -4.90
CA LEU A 70 7.34 1.80 -4.64
C LEU A 70 6.05 1.95 -5.44
N ALA A 71 6.08 1.57 -6.71
CA ALA A 71 4.89 1.63 -7.56
C ALA A 71 3.77 0.75 -6.99
N LEU A 72 4.11 -0.45 -6.53
CA LEU A 72 3.11 -1.34 -5.92
C LEU A 72 2.54 -0.75 -4.62
N LEU A 73 3.38 -0.11 -3.84
CA LEU A 73 2.93 0.54 -2.61
C LEU A 73 1.93 1.66 -2.90
N LEU A 74 2.15 2.39 -3.97
CA LEU A 74 1.37 3.57 -4.28
C LEU A 74 0.17 3.33 -5.21
N HIS A 75 0.06 2.16 -5.81
CA HIS A 75 -0.88 1.98 -6.91
C HIS A 75 -2.36 2.18 -6.52
N ASP A 76 -2.72 1.94 -5.27
CA ASP A 76 -4.10 2.10 -4.82
C ASP A 76 -4.28 3.27 -3.85
N ILE A 77 -3.26 4.12 -3.73
CA ILE A 77 -3.25 5.15 -2.69
C ILE A 77 -4.37 6.18 -2.88
N GLY A 78 -4.86 6.34 -4.10
CA GLY A 78 -5.91 7.30 -4.38
C GLY A 78 -7.32 6.81 -4.12
N LYS A 79 -7.52 5.50 -3.89
CA LYS A 79 -8.86 4.95 -3.75
C LYS A 79 -9.68 5.55 -2.60
N PRO A 80 -9.10 5.79 -1.42
CA PRO A 80 -9.89 6.40 -0.34
C PRO A 80 -10.47 7.74 -0.73
N PHE A 81 -9.74 8.51 -1.51
CA PHE A 81 -10.19 9.84 -1.94
C PHE A 81 -11.24 9.75 -3.03
N ALA A 82 -11.12 8.77 -3.92
CA ALA A 82 -12.11 8.55 -4.97
C ALA A 82 -13.47 8.18 -4.38
N TYR A 83 -13.48 7.40 -3.32
CA TYR A 83 -14.72 7.02 -2.65
C TYR A 83 -15.41 8.21 -2.02
N ILE A 84 -14.65 9.16 -1.52
CA ILE A 84 -15.19 10.33 -0.86
C ILE A 84 -15.86 11.26 -1.85
N GLU A 85 -15.37 11.33 -3.07
CA GLU A 85 -15.76 12.36 -4.02
C GLU A 85 -17.08 12.16 -4.70
N GLY A 86 -17.68 10.97 -4.65
CA GLY A 86 -18.95 10.87 -5.27
C GLY A 86 -19.52 9.48 -5.40
N PRO A 87 -20.75 9.42 -5.92
CA PRO A 87 -21.46 8.16 -6.07
C PRO A 87 -20.90 7.30 -7.18
N ILE A 88 -20.24 7.91 -8.15
CA ILE A 88 -19.65 7.17 -9.26
C ILE A 88 -18.20 6.94 -8.94
N ARG A 89 -17.84 5.67 -8.82
CA ARG A 89 -16.49 5.31 -8.38
C ARG A 89 -15.68 4.82 -9.54
N HIS A 90 -15.14 5.75 -10.24
CA HIS A 90 -14.24 5.43 -11.31
C HIS A 90 -12.82 5.50 -10.80
N TYR A 91 -12.18 4.37 -10.80
CA TYR A 91 -10.77 4.32 -10.46
C TYR A 91 -9.99 4.50 -11.74
N TYR A 92 -9.66 5.73 -12.02
CA TYR A 92 -8.87 6.02 -13.19
C TYR A 92 -7.44 5.62 -12.91
N ASN A 93 -6.94 4.73 -13.68
CA ASN A 93 -5.57 4.25 -13.51
C ASN A 93 -4.69 4.87 -14.56
#